data_3d84b7095259fe0c2f6ebd64bb9c0b2b
#
_entry.id   3d84b7095259fe0c2f6ebd64bb9c0b2b
#
_cell.length_a   1.000
_cell.length_b   1.000
_cell.length_c   1.000
_cell.angle_alpha   90.00
_cell.angle_beta   90.00
_cell.angle_gamma   90.00
#
_symmetry.space_group_name_H-M   'P 1'
#
loop_
_entity.id
_entity.type
_entity.pdbx_description
1 polymer ?
#
loop_
_entity_poly.entity_id
_entity_poly.type
_entity_poly.pdbx_seq_one_letter_code
_entity_poly.pdbx_strand_id
1 'polypeptide(L)'
;MNVAKAKTIRTLIVDDDYRVAKIHAAYVARTEGFETVGLANSAAEALAAVEALHPDLVLMDVYLPDGDGLGVVRKLMERDEHPDCVVITAARDVDTVRTAMQLGAVHYLVKPFGFNTLNDKLTAYRSMRLRMEALKDQADQSDVDALFGLLRGPATLPAVPVKGHSAPTLELIRDAVRSAPGPISAAEVAEQVGVSRATAQRYLSYLTQHGIVRLQLRYGVTGRPEHLYTAAGQ
;
A
#
# COMPACT_ATOMS: atom_id res chain seq x y z
N MET A 1 27.08 -0.04 -17.18
CA MET A 1 25.62 0.02 -17.33
C MET A 1 25.12 1.18 -16.48
N ASN A 2 24.65 2.24 -17.11
CA ASN A 2 24.16 3.43 -16.42
C ASN A 2 22.75 3.11 -15.89
N VAL A 3 22.63 2.77 -14.62
CA VAL A 3 21.33 2.66 -13.96
C VAL A 3 20.77 4.08 -13.91
N ALA A 4 19.82 4.40 -14.77
CA ALA A 4 19.12 5.68 -14.72
C ALA A 4 18.61 5.84 -13.30
N LYS A 5 19.09 6.86 -12.60
CA LYS A 5 18.69 7.16 -11.22
C LYS A 5 17.16 7.40 -11.25
N ALA A 6 16.39 6.48 -10.69
CA ALA A 6 14.95 6.61 -10.67
C ALA A 6 14.58 7.99 -10.13
N LYS A 7 13.72 8.71 -10.86
CA LYS A 7 13.29 10.06 -10.52
C LYS A 7 12.71 10.07 -9.10
N THR A 8 13.18 10.96 -8.25
CA THR A 8 12.64 11.13 -6.90
C THR A 8 11.22 11.68 -6.98
N ILE A 9 10.28 11.10 -6.24
CA ILE A 9 8.87 11.50 -6.19
C ILE A 9 8.75 12.71 -5.27
N ARG A 10 8.37 13.83 -5.85
CA ARG A 10 8.21 15.13 -5.19
C ARG A 10 6.86 15.16 -4.47
N THR A 11 6.88 15.23 -3.15
CA THR A 11 5.68 15.06 -2.32
C THR A 11 5.35 16.35 -1.58
N LEU A 12 4.14 16.88 -1.79
CA LEU A 12 3.55 17.95 -1.00
C LEU A 12 2.74 17.32 0.15
N ILE A 13 2.82 17.91 1.35
CA ILE A 13 2.06 17.48 2.51
C ILE A 13 1.07 18.59 2.89
N VAL A 14 -0.19 18.20 3.01
CA VAL A 14 -1.29 19.10 3.38
C VAL A 14 -1.95 18.58 4.64
N ASP A 15 -1.84 19.34 5.74
CA ASP A 15 -2.37 18.98 7.06
C ASP A 15 -2.54 20.25 7.87
N ASP A 16 -3.69 20.47 8.51
CA ASP A 16 -3.99 21.66 9.30
C ASP A 16 -3.12 21.77 10.56
N ASP A 17 -2.69 20.63 11.11
CA ASP A 17 -1.71 20.61 12.20
C ASP A 17 -0.28 20.55 11.65
N TYR A 18 0.43 21.68 11.76
CA TYR A 18 1.83 21.80 11.35
C TYR A 18 2.77 20.76 12.00
N ARG A 19 2.47 20.30 13.21
CA ARG A 19 3.27 19.27 13.90
C ARG A 19 3.07 17.91 13.23
N VAL A 20 1.83 17.59 12.86
CA VAL A 20 1.48 16.37 12.13
C VAL A 20 2.09 16.42 10.73
N ALA A 21 1.98 17.55 10.01
CA ALA A 21 2.64 17.74 8.72
C ALA A 21 4.15 17.49 8.79
N LYS A 22 4.83 17.97 9.83
CA LYS A 22 6.27 17.68 10.06
C LYS A 22 6.57 16.20 10.32
N ILE A 23 5.71 15.50 11.06
CA ILE A 23 5.87 14.07 11.29
C ILE A 23 5.74 13.32 9.95
N HIS A 24 4.75 13.66 9.14
CA HIS A 24 4.57 13.07 7.81
C HIS A 24 5.77 13.38 6.89
N ALA A 25 6.30 14.62 6.94
CA ALA A 25 7.52 14.99 6.20
C ALA A 25 8.74 14.14 6.62
N ALA A 26 8.90 13.90 7.93
CA ALA A 26 9.95 13.03 8.42
C ALA A 26 9.76 11.56 7.96
N TYR A 27 8.53 11.09 7.82
CA TYR A 27 8.24 9.76 7.29
C TYR A 27 8.58 9.69 5.80
N VAL A 28 8.16 10.68 5.00
CA VAL A 28 8.49 10.78 3.58
C VAL A 28 10.01 10.82 3.36
N ALA A 29 10.74 11.63 4.13
CA ALA A 29 12.20 11.74 4.02
C ALA A 29 12.96 10.43 4.34
N ARG A 30 12.35 9.52 5.11
CA ARG A 30 12.90 8.20 5.42
C ARG A 30 12.52 7.13 4.39
N THR A 31 11.60 7.44 3.48
CA THR A 31 11.14 6.51 2.44
C THR A 31 11.97 6.69 1.18
N GLU A 32 12.60 5.61 0.73
CA GLU A 32 13.50 5.65 -0.43
C GLU A 32 12.77 6.10 -1.70
N GLY A 33 13.33 7.09 -2.38
CA GLY A 33 12.82 7.62 -3.65
C GLY A 33 11.73 8.68 -3.49
N PHE A 34 11.57 9.25 -2.29
CA PHE A 34 10.65 10.34 -2.02
C PHE A 34 11.38 11.55 -1.42
N GLU A 35 10.87 12.74 -1.71
CA GLU A 35 11.28 13.98 -1.06
C GLU A 35 10.06 14.86 -0.77
N THR A 36 10.10 15.60 0.33
CA THR A 36 9.09 16.61 0.65
C THR A 36 9.48 17.91 -0.01
N VAL A 37 8.62 18.44 -0.90
CA VAL A 37 8.85 19.69 -1.61
C VAL A 37 8.14 20.90 -0.99
N GLY A 38 7.15 20.64 -0.11
CA GLY A 38 6.42 21.69 0.59
C GLY A 38 5.48 21.15 1.65
N LEU A 39 5.03 22.07 2.53
CA LEU A 39 3.98 21.86 3.51
C LEU A 39 2.91 22.93 3.27
N ALA A 40 1.63 22.57 3.37
CA ALA A 40 0.50 23.49 3.31
C ALA A 40 -0.45 23.19 4.47
N ASN A 41 -1.04 24.23 5.06
CA ASN A 41 -1.89 24.07 6.25
C ASN A 41 -3.35 24.48 5.98
N SER A 42 -3.67 24.76 4.72
CA SER A 42 -5.01 25.13 4.28
C SER A 42 -5.26 24.69 2.83
N ALA A 43 -6.53 24.68 2.40
CA ALA A 43 -6.92 24.37 1.03
C ALA A 43 -6.34 25.40 0.03
N ALA A 44 -6.35 26.67 0.40
CA ALA A 44 -5.80 27.75 -0.43
C ALA A 44 -4.28 27.58 -0.60
N GLU A 45 -3.55 27.33 0.47
CA GLU A 45 -2.11 27.06 0.42
C GLU A 45 -1.78 25.80 -0.40
N ALA A 46 -2.58 24.75 -0.25
CA ALA A 46 -2.40 23.50 -1.00
C ALA A 46 -2.48 23.73 -2.52
N LEU A 47 -3.51 24.45 -2.99
CA LEU A 47 -3.68 24.78 -4.41
C LEU A 47 -2.53 25.64 -4.93
N ALA A 48 -2.13 26.68 -4.18
CA ALA A 48 -1.00 27.53 -4.55
C ALA A 48 0.32 26.77 -4.58
N ALA A 49 0.55 25.87 -3.60
CA ALA A 49 1.75 25.04 -3.54
C ALA A 49 1.83 24.04 -4.71
N VAL A 50 0.71 23.44 -5.12
CA VAL A 50 0.68 22.56 -6.31
C VAL A 50 1.10 23.32 -7.55
N GLU A 51 0.59 24.55 -7.75
CA GLU A 51 0.95 25.40 -8.90
C GLU A 51 2.42 25.84 -8.88
N ALA A 52 2.94 26.19 -7.72
CA ALA A 52 4.31 26.69 -7.61
C ALA A 52 5.36 25.58 -7.63
N LEU A 53 5.04 24.43 -7.03
CA LEU A 53 6.02 23.37 -6.76
C LEU A 53 5.90 22.19 -7.71
N HIS A 54 4.80 22.04 -8.46
CA HIS A 54 4.54 20.89 -9.35
C HIS A 54 4.91 19.56 -8.69
N PRO A 55 4.28 19.17 -7.54
CA PRO A 55 4.55 17.88 -6.90
C PRO A 55 4.05 16.73 -7.75
N ASP A 56 4.68 15.55 -7.61
CA ASP A 56 4.21 14.30 -8.21
C ASP A 56 3.09 13.66 -7.35
N LEU A 57 3.14 13.89 -6.03
CA LEU A 57 2.24 13.27 -5.05
C LEU A 57 1.82 14.32 -4.01
N VAL A 58 0.55 14.26 -3.59
CA VAL A 58 0.03 15.03 -2.46
C VAL A 58 -0.45 14.08 -1.37
N LEU A 59 0.05 14.26 -0.15
CA LEU A 59 -0.54 13.68 1.06
C LEU A 59 -1.55 14.69 1.60
N MET A 60 -2.85 14.38 1.47
CA MET A 60 -3.95 15.31 1.68
C MET A 60 -4.78 14.96 2.91
N ASP A 61 -4.80 15.82 3.92
CA ASP A 61 -5.83 15.71 4.96
C ASP A 61 -7.20 16.16 4.42
N VAL A 62 -8.23 15.50 4.89
CA VAL A 62 -9.63 15.85 4.57
C VAL A 62 -10.06 17.11 5.31
N TYR A 63 -9.66 17.26 6.58
CA TYR A 63 -10.09 18.38 7.41
C TYR A 63 -9.09 19.52 7.31
N LEU A 64 -9.51 20.62 6.68
CA LEU A 64 -8.71 21.83 6.54
C LEU A 64 -9.51 23.04 7.06
N PRO A 65 -8.86 24.08 7.60
CA PRO A 65 -9.53 25.18 8.28
C PRO A 65 -10.40 26.04 7.37
N ASP A 66 -10.09 26.06 6.08
CA ASP A 66 -10.74 26.90 5.05
C ASP A 66 -11.52 26.09 4.02
N GLY A 67 -11.66 24.76 4.23
CA GLY A 67 -12.41 23.91 3.31
C GLY A 67 -12.23 22.41 3.54
N ASP A 68 -12.71 21.64 2.58
CA ASP A 68 -12.62 20.19 2.54
C ASP A 68 -11.47 19.76 1.62
N GLY A 69 -10.54 18.94 2.15
CA GLY A 69 -9.43 18.40 1.37
C GLY A 69 -9.88 17.55 0.18
N LEU A 70 -11.03 16.86 0.25
CA LEU A 70 -11.59 16.16 -0.91
C LEU A 70 -12.06 17.13 -1.99
N GLY A 71 -12.52 18.33 -1.60
CA GLY A 71 -12.80 19.43 -2.53
C GLY A 71 -11.54 19.93 -3.23
N VAL A 72 -10.40 19.96 -2.54
CA VAL A 72 -9.10 20.26 -3.16
C VAL A 72 -8.72 19.16 -4.15
N VAL A 73 -8.80 17.88 -3.76
CA VAL A 73 -8.52 16.75 -4.65
C VAL A 73 -9.37 16.83 -5.91
N ARG A 74 -10.68 17.11 -5.78
CA ARG A 74 -11.57 17.29 -6.94
C ARG A 74 -11.08 18.35 -7.90
N LYS A 75 -10.73 19.54 -7.39
CA LYS A 75 -10.19 20.64 -8.22
C LYS A 75 -8.88 20.29 -8.90
N LEU A 76 -8.04 19.47 -8.25
CA LEU A 76 -6.80 19.00 -8.85
C LEU A 76 -7.08 18.01 -9.99
N MET A 77 -7.99 17.06 -9.80
CA MET A 77 -8.37 16.07 -10.82
C MET A 77 -9.05 16.66 -12.07
N GLU A 78 -9.57 17.89 -11.99
CA GLU A 78 -10.13 18.62 -13.13
C GLU A 78 -9.06 19.22 -14.07
N ARG A 79 -7.78 19.15 -13.69
CA ARG A 79 -6.65 19.67 -14.48
C ARG A 79 -6.08 18.58 -15.39
N ASP A 80 -5.59 18.93 -16.56
CA ASP A 80 -4.94 18.02 -17.49
C ASP A 80 -3.67 17.39 -16.87
N GLU A 81 -2.87 18.21 -16.17
CA GLU A 81 -1.73 17.76 -15.39
C GLU A 81 -2.02 17.96 -13.90
N HIS A 82 -2.10 16.87 -13.15
CA HIS A 82 -2.37 16.89 -11.72
C HIS A 82 -1.47 15.89 -10.98
N PRO A 83 -1.13 16.17 -9.72
CA PRO A 83 -0.45 15.21 -8.87
C PRO A 83 -1.38 14.06 -8.49
N ASP A 84 -0.81 12.88 -8.25
CA ASP A 84 -1.53 11.81 -7.57
C ASP A 84 -1.83 12.20 -6.11
N CYS A 85 -2.90 11.64 -5.53
CA CYS A 85 -3.31 11.98 -4.17
C CYS A 85 -3.40 10.74 -3.28
N VAL A 86 -2.79 10.82 -2.09
CA VAL A 86 -3.03 9.92 -0.96
C VAL A 86 -3.83 10.70 0.08
N VAL A 87 -5.04 10.24 0.38
CA VAL A 87 -5.89 10.86 1.39
C VAL A 87 -5.51 10.33 2.77
N ILE A 88 -5.26 11.25 3.70
CA ILE A 88 -4.88 10.96 5.09
C ILE A 88 -5.86 11.71 6.00
N THR A 89 -6.59 11.01 6.87
CA THR A 89 -7.64 11.66 7.66
C THR A 89 -7.99 10.91 8.92
N ALA A 90 -8.56 11.61 9.90
CA ALA A 90 -9.21 11.02 11.07
C ALA A 90 -10.61 10.44 10.76
N ALA A 91 -11.20 10.78 9.61
CA ALA A 91 -12.50 10.25 9.21
C ALA A 91 -12.47 8.73 9.00
N ARG A 92 -13.48 8.06 9.55
CA ARG A 92 -13.66 6.61 9.44
C ARG A 92 -14.99 6.26 8.76
N ASP A 93 -15.73 7.28 8.34
CA ASP A 93 -17.01 7.08 7.67
C ASP A 93 -16.82 6.56 6.23
N VAL A 94 -17.74 5.71 5.83
CA VAL A 94 -17.70 5.04 4.53
C VAL A 94 -17.88 6.01 3.37
N ASP A 95 -18.60 7.11 3.58
CA ASP A 95 -18.89 8.08 2.53
C ASP A 95 -17.67 8.90 2.15
N THR A 96 -16.85 9.31 3.14
CA THR A 96 -15.55 9.94 2.91
C THR A 96 -14.60 9.02 2.15
N VAL A 97 -14.51 7.73 2.56
CA VAL A 97 -13.70 6.73 1.84
C VAL A 97 -14.18 6.56 0.40
N ARG A 98 -15.49 6.41 0.20
CA ARG A 98 -16.10 6.26 -1.14
C ARG A 98 -15.79 7.47 -2.02
N THR A 99 -15.95 8.67 -1.50
CA THR A 99 -15.66 9.91 -2.23
C THR A 99 -14.20 10.00 -2.63
N ALA A 100 -13.25 9.68 -1.72
CA ALA A 100 -11.83 9.65 -2.03
C ALA A 100 -11.51 8.66 -3.17
N MET A 101 -12.11 7.47 -3.14
CA MET A 101 -11.95 6.46 -4.20
C MET A 101 -12.52 6.94 -5.54
N GLN A 102 -13.70 7.57 -5.54
CA GLN A 102 -14.32 8.12 -6.75
C GLN A 102 -13.51 9.26 -7.37
N LEU A 103 -12.80 10.02 -6.55
CA LEU A 103 -11.90 11.08 -6.99
C LEU A 103 -10.54 10.56 -7.46
N GLY A 104 -10.30 9.23 -7.47
CA GLY A 104 -9.06 8.65 -7.96
C GLY A 104 -7.90 8.71 -6.97
N ALA A 105 -8.16 8.87 -5.66
CA ALA A 105 -7.10 8.78 -4.65
C ALA A 105 -6.41 7.41 -4.72
N VAL A 106 -5.08 7.41 -4.87
CA VAL A 106 -4.30 6.18 -5.01
C VAL A 106 -4.25 5.36 -3.73
N HIS A 107 -4.35 6.02 -2.57
CA HIS A 107 -4.46 5.38 -1.26
C HIS A 107 -5.29 6.23 -0.29
N TYR A 108 -5.80 5.56 0.75
CA TYR A 108 -6.50 6.15 1.87
C TYR A 108 -5.88 5.65 3.19
N LEU A 109 -5.57 6.56 4.10
CA LEU A 109 -4.96 6.27 5.40
C LEU A 109 -5.76 6.91 6.52
N VAL A 110 -6.11 6.10 7.53
CA VAL A 110 -6.84 6.58 8.71
C VAL A 110 -5.86 6.87 9.85
N LYS A 111 -5.86 8.10 10.35
CA LYS A 111 -5.10 8.52 11.53
C LYS A 111 -5.66 7.86 12.81
N PRO A 112 -4.82 7.46 13.80
CA PRO A 112 -3.36 7.54 13.79
C PRO A 112 -2.72 6.33 13.10
N PHE A 113 -1.60 6.54 12.42
CA PHE A 113 -0.77 5.49 11.83
C PHE A 113 0.72 5.76 12.10
N GLY A 114 1.53 4.71 12.03
CA GLY A 114 2.98 4.80 12.20
C GLY A 114 3.73 4.89 10.86
N PHE A 115 5.05 5.08 10.97
CA PHE A 115 5.95 5.12 9.80
C PHE A 115 5.76 3.95 8.84
N ASN A 116 5.72 2.71 9.35
CA ASN A 116 5.63 1.52 8.50
C ASN A 116 4.38 1.53 7.62
N THR A 117 3.23 1.96 8.15
CA THR A 117 1.97 2.02 7.39
C THR A 117 2.05 2.99 6.22
N LEU A 118 2.61 4.19 6.42
CA LEU A 118 2.80 5.15 5.33
C LEU A 118 3.88 4.67 4.36
N ASN A 119 5.01 4.17 4.87
CA ASN A 119 6.11 3.66 4.06
C ASN A 119 5.66 2.54 3.11
N ASP A 120 4.84 1.60 3.58
CA ASP A 120 4.31 0.51 2.75
C ASP A 120 3.45 1.06 1.59
N LYS A 121 2.62 2.08 1.85
CA LYS A 121 1.79 2.73 0.83
C LYS A 121 2.62 3.50 -0.19
N LEU A 122 3.59 4.27 0.27
CA LEU A 122 4.50 5.02 -0.61
C LEU A 122 5.36 4.07 -1.46
N THR A 123 5.87 3.00 -0.88
CA THR A 123 6.65 2.00 -1.61
C THR A 123 5.81 1.29 -2.69
N ALA A 124 4.56 0.93 -2.37
CA ALA A 124 3.62 0.35 -3.33
C ALA A 124 3.32 1.32 -4.48
N TYR A 125 3.07 2.59 -4.16
CA TYR A 125 2.85 3.65 -5.15
C TYR A 125 4.07 3.85 -6.07
N ARG A 126 5.29 3.93 -5.50
CA ARG A 126 6.53 4.03 -6.28
C ARG A 126 6.70 2.85 -7.23
N SER A 127 6.48 1.64 -6.73
CA SER A 127 6.58 0.42 -7.54
C SER A 127 5.59 0.41 -8.71
N MET A 128 4.36 0.88 -8.48
CA MET A 128 3.35 1.05 -9.52
C MET A 128 3.81 2.07 -10.58
N ARG A 129 4.27 3.27 -10.17
CA ARG A 129 4.76 4.29 -11.12
C ARG A 129 5.90 3.79 -11.99
N LEU A 130 6.92 3.16 -11.37
CA LEU A 130 8.07 2.61 -12.10
C LEU A 130 7.63 1.54 -13.11
N ARG A 131 6.64 0.72 -12.76
CA ARG A 131 6.10 -0.28 -13.69
C ARG A 131 5.32 0.38 -14.83
N MET A 132 4.49 1.40 -14.55
CA MET A 132 3.79 2.16 -15.59
C MET A 132 4.77 2.82 -16.57
N GLU A 133 5.83 3.46 -16.07
CA GLU A 133 6.89 4.05 -16.89
C GLU A 133 7.61 3.00 -17.77
N ALA A 134 7.78 1.77 -17.26
CA ALA A 134 8.43 0.68 -17.99
C ALA A 134 7.56 0.08 -19.10
N LEU A 135 6.23 0.14 -18.98
CA LEU A 135 5.28 -0.42 -19.98
C LEU A 135 5.18 0.42 -21.26
N LYS A 136 5.62 1.68 -21.21
CA LYS A 136 5.51 2.64 -22.33
C LYS A 136 4.06 2.70 -22.87
N ASP A 137 3.89 2.37 -24.17
CA ASP A 137 2.61 2.56 -24.87
C ASP A 137 1.74 1.30 -24.96
N GLN A 138 2.19 0.15 -24.46
CA GLN A 138 1.45 -1.11 -24.53
C GLN A 138 1.52 -1.89 -23.22
N ALA A 139 0.35 -2.22 -22.69
CA ALA A 139 0.19 -3.09 -21.54
C ALA A 139 -0.74 -4.25 -21.91
N ASP A 140 -0.37 -5.48 -21.58
CA ASP A 140 -1.28 -6.62 -21.66
C ASP A 140 -2.11 -6.78 -20.38
N GLN A 141 -3.05 -7.74 -20.35
CA GLN A 141 -3.90 -7.96 -19.19
C GLN A 141 -3.08 -8.31 -17.94
N SER A 142 -1.98 -9.04 -18.09
CA SER A 142 -1.13 -9.43 -16.97
C SER A 142 -0.41 -8.23 -16.36
N ASP A 143 -0.05 -7.25 -17.17
CA ASP A 143 0.52 -5.99 -16.70
C ASP A 143 -0.48 -5.15 -15.93
N VAL A 144 -1.72 -5.06 -16.44
CA VAL A 144 -2.82 -4.37 -15.76
C VAL A 144 -3.10 -5.02 -14.40
N ASP A 145 -3.23 -6.34 -14.34
CA ASP A 145 -3.48 -7.08 -13.09
C ASP A 145 -2.34 -6.87 -12.09
N ALA A 146 -1.10 -6.82 -12.56
CA ALA A 146 0.07 -6.55 -11.71
C ALA A 146 0.07 -5.12 -11.16
N LEU A 147 -0.29 -4.11 -11.96
CA LEU A 147 -0.41 -2.71 -11.51
C LEU A 147 -1.46 -2.56 -10.41
N PHE A 148 -2.66 -3.11 -10.61
CA PHE A 148 -3.71 -3.09 -9.59
C PHE A 148 -3.32 -3.91 -8.33
N GLY A 149 -2.54 -4.97 -8.50
CA GLY A 149 -1.96 -5.74 -7.41
C GLY A 149 -1.02 -4.91 -6.54
N LEU A 150 -0.19 -4.07 -7.14
CA LEU A 150 0.74 -3.17 -6.44
C LEU A 150 0.00 -2.11 -5.59
N LEU A 151 -1.06 -1.51 -6.11
CA LEU A 151 -1.87 -0.52 -5.38
C LEU A 151 -2.56 -1.11 -4.14
N ARG A 152 -2.89 -2.40 -4.16
CA ARG A 152 -3.46 -3.07 -2.99
C ARG A 152 -2.46 -3.14 -1.83
N GLY A 153 -1.17 -2.93 -2.09
CA GLY A 153 -0.07 -3.08 -1.12
C GLY A 153 0.13 -4.54 -0.70
N PRO A 154 1.15 -4.84 0.09
CA PRO A 154 1.17 -6.10 0.81
C PRO A 154 -0.11 -6.16 1.63
N ALA A 155 -0.92 -7.20 1.39
CA ALA A 155 -2.21 -7.34 2.05
C ALA A 155 -2.01 -7.24 3.56
N THR A 156 -2.33 -6.08 4.13
CA THR A 156 -2.29 -5.88 5.58
C THR A 156 -3.35 -6.77 6.17
N LEU A 157 -2.94 -7.62 7.08
CA LEU A 157 -3.87 -8.43 7.85
C LEU A 157 -4.96 -7.53 8.43
N PRO A 158 -6.25 -7.89 8.33
CA PRO A 158 -7.31 -7.16 9.01
C PRO A 158 -6.92 -6.99 10.47
N ALA A 159 -7.06 -5.78 11.00
CA ALA A 159 -6.71 -5.44 12.39
C ALA A 159 -7.51 -6.27 13.44
N VAL A 160 -8.56 -6.97 13.00
CA VAL A 160 -9.36 -7.89 13.82
C VAL A 160 -9.32 -9.27 13.16
N PRO A 161 -8.78 -10.30 13.83
CA PRO A 161 -8.84 -11.66 13.33
C PRO A 161 -10.29 -12.10 13.17
N VAL A 162 -10.65 -12.64 12.01
CA VAL A 162 -11.92 -13.34 11.81
C VAL A 162 -12.03 -14.45 12.88
N LYS A 163 -13.24 -14.71 13.41
CA LYS A 163 -13.50 -15.76 14.43
C LYS A 163 -12.71 -17.03 14.10
N GLY A 164 -11.84 -17.44 15.02
CA GLY A 164 -11.00 -18.64 14.88
C GLY A 164 -9.55 -18.39 14.45
N HIS A 165 -9.11 -17.15 14.24
CA HIS A 165 -7.71 -16.81 13.99
C HIS A 165 -7.18 -15.87 15.09
N SER A 166 -6.05 -16.18 15.70
CA SER A 166 -5.35 -15.30 16.62
C SER A 166 -4.31 -14.47 15.85
N ALA A 167 -4.20 -13.19 16.14
CA ALA A 167 -3.23 -12.29 15.48
C ALA A 167 -1.78 -12.79 15.66
N PRO A 168 -1.32 -13.21 16.86
CA PRO A 168 0.04 -13.72 17.04
C PRO A 168 0.36 -14.95 16.20
N THR A 169 -0.57 -15.93 16.12
CA THR A 169 -0.37 -17.14 15.31
C THR A 169 -0.34 -16.81 13.81
N LEU A 170 -1.14 -15.84 13.39
CA LEU A 170 -1.18 -15.39 11.99
C LEU A 170 0.15 -14.78 11.56
N GLU A 171 0.75 -13.95 12.43
CA GLU A 171 2.06 -13.37 12.19
C GLU A 171 3.17 -14.42 12.13
N LEU A 172 3.19 -15.36 13.06
CA LEU A 172 4.17 -16.45 13.07
C LEU A 172 4.11 -17.29 11.78
N ILE A 173 2.91 -17.63 11.31
CA ILE A 173 2.73 -18.40 10.08
C ILE A 173 3.13 -17.59 8.85
N ARG A 174 2.78 -16.31 8.78
CA ARG A 174 3.22 -15.39 7.71
C ARG A 174 4.74 -15.31 7.65
N ASP A 175 5.38 -15.11 8.79
CA ASP A 175 6.83 -14.94 8.88
C ASP A 175 7.57 -16.26 8.57
N ALA A 176 7.01 -17.40 8.92
CA ALA A 176 7.54 -18.73 8.53
C ALA A 176 7.54 -18.89 6.98
N VAL A 177 6.45 -18.52 6.31
CA VAL A 177 6.40 -18.57 4.82
C VAL A 177 7.37 -17.57 4.21
N ARG A 178 7.50 -16.37 4.80
CA ARG A 178 8.35 -15.28 4.29
C ARG A 178 9.85 -15.60 4.45
N SER A 179 10.23 -16.29 5.52
CA SER A 179 11.63 -16.67 5.79
C SER A 179 12.04 -17.97 5.13
N ALA A 180 11.10 -18.73 4.53
CA ALA A 180 11.39 -19.96 3.85
C ALA A 180 12.26 -19.71 2.60
N PRO A 181 13.31 -20.52 2.33
CA PRO A 181 14.18 -20.38 1.17
C PRO A 181 13.48 -20.70 -0.17
N GLY A 182 12.24 -21.18 -0.13
CA GLY A 182 11.44 -21.57 -1.29
C GLY A 182 10.00 -21.95 -0.90
N PRO A 183 9.23 -22.54 -1.83
CA PRO A 183 7.86 -22.95 -1.54
C PRO A 183 7.80 -23.95 -0.38
N ILE A 184 6.97 -23.66 0.62
CA ILE A 184 6.86 -24.42 1.88
C ILE A 184 5.47 -25.05 2.02
N SER A 185 5.37 -26.28 2.54
CA SER A 185 4.10 -26.99 2.77
C SER A 185 3.46 -26.60 4.12
N ALA A 186 2.15 -26.86 4.26
CA ALA A 186 1.46 -26.65 5.52
C ALA A 186 2.01 -27.53 6.67
N ALA A 187 2.63 -28.67 6.37
CA ALA A 187 3.24 -29.53 7.36
C ALA A 187 4.54 -28.92 7.91
N GLU A 188 5.40 -28.41 7.03
CA GLU A 188 6.65 -27.74 7.39
C GLU A 188 6.39 -26.45 8.17
N VAL A 189 5.40 -25.64 7.75
CA VAL A 189 4.97 -24.45 8.52
C VAL A 189 4.47 -24.83 9.91
N ALA A 190 3.67 -25.91 10.02
CA ALA A 190 3.14 -26.39 11.28
C ALA A 190 4.27 -26.81 12.25
N GLU A 191 5.29 -27.50 11.76
CA GLU A 191 6.47 -27.91 12.53
C GLU A 191 7.27 -26.70 12.99
N GLN A 192 7.55 -25.75 12.08
CA GLN A 192 8.35 -24.55 12.36
C GLN A 192 7.69 -23.63 13.39
N VAL A 193 6.36 -23.51 13.36
CA VAL A 193 5.59 -22.58 14.22
C VAL A 193 5.11 -23.25 15.51
N GLY A 194 5.15 -24.59 15.58
CA GLY A 194 4.67 -25.33 16.74
C GLY A 194 3.13 -25.42 16.83
N VAL A 195 2.44 -25.51 15.69
CA VAL A 195 0.98 -25.66 15.61
C VAL A 195 0.58 -26.94 14.91
N SER A 196 -0.69 -27.35 14.98
CA SER A 196 -1.15 -28.50 14.21
C SER A 196 -1.18 -28.19 12.71
N ARG A 197 -0.98 -29.23 11.85
CA ARG A 197 -1.08 -29.09 10.39
C ARG A 197 -2.45 -28.50 9.96
N ALA A 198 -3.53 -28.90 10.63
CA ALA A 198 -4.87 -28.38 10.35
C ALA A 198 -4.96 -26.88 10.67
N THR A 199 -4.32 -26.43 11.76
CA THR A 199 -4.20 -25.03 12.12
C THR A 199 -3.39 -24.28 11.07
N ALA A 200 -2.19 -24.73 10.71
CA ALA A 200 -1.38 -24.12 9.67
C ALA A 200 -2.14 -24.01 8.35
N GLN A 201 -2.81 -25.07 7.91
CA GLN A 201 -3.61 -25.08 6.69
C GLN A 201 -4.72 -24.01 6.70
N ARG A 202 -5.44 -23.86 7.81
CA ARG A 202 -6.50 -22.88 7.97
C ARG A 202 -5.96 -21.46 7.84
N TYR A 203 -4.85 -21.16 8.51
CA TYR A 203 -4.21 -19.85 8.44
C TYR A 203 -3.58 -19.55 7.06
N LEU A 204 -2.95 -20.56 6.44
CA LEU A 204 -2.40 -20.43 5.08
C LEU A 204 -3.51 -20.20 4.04
N SER A 205 -4.66 -20.87 4.18
CA SER A 205 -5.83 -20.61 3.34
C SER A 205 -6.33 -19.19 3.51
N TYR A 206 -6.40 -18.70 4.75
CA TYR A 206 -6.76 -17.31 5.04
C TYR A 206 -5.78 -16.32 4.41
N LEU A 207 -4.47 -16.53 4.57
CA LEU A 207 -3.42 -15.70 3.97
C LEU A 207 -3.48 -15.71 2.44
N THR A 208 -3.82 -16.85 1.83
CA THR A 208 -3.99 -17.00 0.38
C THR A 208 -5.21 -16.22 -0.12
N GLN A 209 -6.34 -16.30 0.58
CA GLN A 209 -7.56 -15.53 0.24
C GLN A 209 -7.33 -14.02 0.30
N HIS A 210 -6.42 -13.56 1.15
CA HIS A 210 -6.06 -12.14 1.29
C HIS A 210 -4.86 -11.74 0.42
N GLY A 211 -4.36 -12.63 -0.44
CA GLY A 211 -3.26 -12.34 -1.35
C GLY A 211 -1.89 -12.12 -0.69
N ILE A 212 -1.73 -12.52 0.59
CA ILE A 212 -0.48 -12.39 1.35
C ILE A 212 0.48 -13.53 1.01
N VAL A 213 -0.08 -14.69 0.69
CA VAL A 213 0.64 -15.91 0.34
C VAL A 213 0.06 -16.46 -0.96
N ARG A 214 0.90 -16.96 -1.85
CA ARG A 214 0.49 -17.65 -3.08
C ARG A 214 0.48 -19.15 -2.86
N LEU A 215 -0.58 -19.81 -3.31
CA LEU A 215 -0.68 -21.26 -3.37
C LEU A 215 -0.12 -21.76 -4.70
N GLN A 216 0.78 -22.73 -4.64
CA GLN A 216 1.27 -23.49 -5.79
C GLN A 216 0.92 -24.95 -5.61
N LEU A 217 0.49 -25.61 -6.69
CA LEU A 217 0.20 -27.03 -6.69
C LEU A 217 1.40 -27.78 -7.28
N ARG A 218 2.00 -28.68 -6.49
CA ARG A 218 3.02 -29.59 -6.97
C ARG A 218 2.38 -30.95 -7.25
N TYR A 219 2.37 -31.37 -8.50
CA TYR A 219 1.87 -32.67 -8.92
C TYR A 219 2.99 -33.71 -8.80
N GLY A 220 2.78 -34.76 -8.02
CA GLY A 220 3.65 -35.94 -7.98
C GLY A 220 3.24 -36.94 -9.03
N VAL A 221 4.07 -38.00 -9.21
CA VAL A 221 3.81 -39.10 -10.18
C VAL A 221 2.53 -39.87 -9.84
N THR A 222 2.14 -39.95 -8.57
CA THR A 222 0.90 -40.58 -8.07
C THR A 222 0.42 -39.85 -6.83
N GLY A 223 -0.90 -39.53 -6.71
CA GLY A 223 -1.51 -38.98 -5.51
C GLY A 223 -2.16 -37.59 -5.68
N ARG A 224 -2.67 -37.04 -4.58
CA ARG A 224 -3.22 -35.67 -4.55
C ARG A 224 -2.11 -34.66 -4.71
N PRO A 225 -2.35 -33.54 -5.44
CA PRO A 225 -1.39 -32.45 -5.53
C PRO A 225 -1.00 -31.93 -4.14
N GLU A 226 0.28 -31.70 -3.94
CA GLU A 226 0.78 -31.08 -2.72
C GLU A 226 0.61 -29.56 -2.80
N HIS A 227 0.06 -28.98 -1.75
CA HIS A 227 -0.12 -27.54 -1.61
C HIS A 227 1.16 -26.94 -1.04
N LEU A 228 1.82 -26.10 -1.81
CA LEU A 228 2.98 -25.33 -1.42
C LEU A 228 2.64 -23.83 -1.38
N TYR A 229 3.26 -23.12 -0.48
CA TYR A 229 2.97 -21.71 -0.23
C TYR A 229 4.24 -20.89 -0.34
N THR A 230 4.14 -19.72 -0.99
CA THR A 230 5.22 -18.73 -1.11
C THR A 230 4.70 -17.34 -0.70
N ALA A 231 5.56 -16.46 -0.23
CA ALA A 231 5.19 -15.08 0.03
C ALA A 231 4.77 -14.39 -1.29
N ALA A 232 3.71 -13.60 -1.26
CA ALA A 232 3.30 -12.80 -2.41
C ALA A 232 4.26 -11.61 -2.50
N GLY A 233 5.24 -11.67 -3.41
CA GLY A 233 6.22 -10.58 -3.61
C GLY A 233 7.68 -11.03 -3.71
N GLN A 234 7.93 -12.34 -3.75
CA GLN A 234 9.21 -12.90 -4.23
C GLN A 234 9.08 -13.34 -5.67
#